data_28be626791dc4736d9635236fbd70f00
#
_entry.id   28be626791dc4736d9635236fbd70f00
#
_cell.length_a   1.000
_cell.length_b   1.000
_cell.length_c   1.000
_cell.angle_alpha   90.00
_cell.angle_beta   90.00
_cell.angle_gamma   90.00
#
_symmetry.space_group_name_H-M   'P 1'
#
loop_
_entity.id
_entity.type
_entity.pdbx_description
1 polymer ?
#
loop_
_entity_poly.entity_id
_entity_poly.type
_entity_poly.pdbx_seq_one_letter_code
_entity_poly.pdbx_strand_id
1 'polypeptide(L)'
;NNLPPFQRFISLILTGDNENELEKEALKFKSFLENKINGKILGPVSAPIFRLKRKYRIRLLIRGLKTLRLQNSLAKLIPKYKFTSGIKLSVDVDPISFN
;
A
#
# COMPACT_ATOMS: atom_id res chain seq x y z
N ASN A 1 23.51 -3.82 -15.33
CA ASN A 1 23.39 -4.57 -15.24
C ASN A 1 22.68 -5.19 -14.30
N ASN A 2 22.39 -5.35 -13.56
CA ASN A 2 21.74 -5.93 -12.69
C ASN A 2 20.69 -5.26 -12.23
N LEU A 3 20.08 -4.52 -12.97
CA LEU A 3 19.11 -3.87 -12.55
C LEU A 3 18.07 -4.60 -12.37
N PRO A 4 17.33 -4.43 -11.58
CA PRO A 4 16.35 -5.19 -11.18
C PRO A 4 15.21 -5.14 -12.03
N PRO A 5 15.19 -5.73 -13.03
CA PRO A 5 13.99 -5.96 -13.64
C PRO A 5 13.26 -6.97 -12.84
N PHE A 6 13.86 -7.42 -11.78
CA PHE A 6 13.21 -8.40 -10.98
C PHE A 6 12.48 -7.85 -9.79
N GLN A 7 12.43 -6.54 -9.64
CA GLN A 7 11.69 -5.98 -8.54
C GLN A 7 10.29 -5.58 -8.96
N ARG A 8 9.36 -5.70 -8.05
CA ARG A 8 7.98 -5.32 -8.27
C ARG A 8 7.60 -4.30 -7.21
N PHE A 9 6.85 -3.29 -7.64
CA PHE A 9 6.37 -2.29 -6.71
C PHE A 9 4.86 -2.36 -6.65
N ILE A 10 4.33 -2.32 -5.45
CA ILE A 10 2.90 -2.34 -5.25
C ILE A 10 2.56 -1.18 -4.33
N SER A 11 1.65 -0.32 -4.77
CA SER A 11 1.21 0.79 -3.94
C SER A 11 -0.08 0.42 -3.27
N LEU A 12 -0.14 0.63 -1.97
CA LEU A 12 -1.36 0.45 -1.22
C LEU A 12 -1.80 1.82 -0.79
N ILE A 13 -2.94 2.27 -1.29
CA ILE A 13 -3.41 3.62 -1.03
C ILE A 13 -4.64 3.57 -0.15
N LEU A 14 -4.56 4.22 0.98
CA LEU A 14 -5.67 4.32 1.91
C LEU A 14 -6.30 5.68 1.79
N THR A 15 -7.60 5.71 1.71
CA THR A 15 -8.35 6.95 1.55
C THR A 15 -9.38 7.06 2.68
N GLY A 16 -9.51 8.24 3.23
CA GLY A 16 -10.48 8.46 4.28
C GLY A 16 -10.74 9.92 4.54
N ASP A 17 -11.70 10.20 5.36
CA ASP A 17 -12.12 11.56 5.66
C ASP A 17 -11.34 12.21 6.79
N ASN A 18 -10.72 11.45 7.63
CA ASN A 18 -10.02 11.98 8.80
C ASN A 18 -8.55 11.65 8.69
N GLU A 19 -7.71 12.67 8.62
CA GLU A 19 -6.30 12.46 8.40
C GLU A 19 -5.63 11.70 9.54
N ASN A 20 -5.96 12.03 10.76
CA ASN A 20 -5.33 11.37 11.89
C ASN A 20 -5.69 9.90 11.97
N GLU A 21 -6.95 9.59 11.73
CA GLU A 21 -7.37 8.20 11.73
C GLU A 21 -6.73 7.44 10.60
N LEU A 22 -6.61 8.09 9.46
CA LEU A 22 -6.03 7.45 8.30
C LEU A 22 -4.56 7.13 8.54
N GLU A 23 -3.85 8.04 9.18
CA GLU A 23 -2.47 7.83 9.48
C GLU A 23 -2.29 6.68 10.46
N LYS A 24 -3.12 6.63 11.48
CA LYS A 24 -3.05 5.54 12.43
C LYS A 24 -3.35 4.21 11.77
N GLU A 25 -4.34 4.21 10.87
CA GLU A 25 -4.70 2.98 10.19
C GLU A 25 -3.57 2.53 9.28
N ALA A 26 -2.91 3.46 8.61
CA ALA A 26 -1.81 3.12 7.73
C ALA A 26 -0.68 2.46 8.51
N LEU A 27 -0.39 2.97 9.70
CA LEU A 27 0.65 2.39 10.53
C LEU A 27 0.25 1.00 11.02
N LYS A 28 -1.00 0.84 11.39
CA LYS A 28 -1.47 -0.47 11.84
C LYS A 28 -1.44 -1.48 10.70
N PHE A 29 -1.85 -1.06 9.52
CA PHE A 29 -1.87 -1.94 8.37
C PHE A 29 -0.44 -2.32 7.99
N LYS A 30 0.47 -1.37 8.05
CA LYS A 30 1.87 -1.64 7.78
C LYS A 30 2.40 -2.70 8.75
N SER A 31 2.13 -2.52 10.03
CA SER A 31 2.57 -3.49 11.03
C SER A 31 1.97 -4.86 10.80
N PHE A 32 0.71 -4.89 10.38
CA PHE A 32 0.05 -6.15 10.09
C PHE A 32 0.76 -6.88 8.96
N LEU A 33 1.22 -6.16 7.97
CA LEU A 33 1.85 -6.78 6.82
C LEU A 33 3.32 -7.09 7.02
N GLU A 34 4.00 -6.33 7.84
CA GLU A 34 5.45 -6.37 7.90
C GLU A 34 6.10 -7.73 8.06
N ASN A 35 5.59 -8.57 8.83
CA ASN A 35 6.23 -9.85 9.01
C ASN A 35 5.55 -10.96 8.24
N LYS A 36 4.62 -10.60 7.40
CA LYS A 36 3.85 -11.60 6.68
C LYS A 36 4.10 -11.62 5.19
N ILE A 37 4.84 -10.65 4.69
CA ILE A 37 5.15 -10.63 3.28
C ILE A 37 6.65 -10.57 3.09
N ASN A 38 7.08 -10.96 1.88
CA ASN A 38 8.46 -10.99 1.61
C ASN A 38 8.81 -9.78 0.81
N GLY A 39 8.77 -8.65 1.37
CA GLY A 39 9.06 -7.39 0.71
C GLY A 39 9.29 -6.32 1.71
N LYS A 40 9.74 -5.17 1.24
CA LYS A 40 9.99 -4.05 2.10
C LYS A 40 8.87 -3.06 1.97
N ILE A 41 8.34 -2.59 3.06
CA ILE A 41 7.24 -1.64 3.07
C ILE A 41 7.77 -0.27 3.41
N LEU A 42 7.55 0.67 2.51
CA LEU A 42 8.01 2.03 2.69
C LEU A 42 6.81 2.93 2.93
N GLY A 43 7.00 3.93 3.73
CA GLY A 43 5.94 4.85 4.08
C GLY A 43 5.46 4.63 5.50
N PRO A 44 4.34 5.17 5.88
CA PRO A 44 3.34 5.83 5.03
C PRO A 44 3.75 7.22 4.59
N VAL A 45 3.28 7.62 3.42
CA VAL A 45 3.55 8.92 2.89
C VAL A 45 2.23 9.52 2.43
N SER A 46 2.00 10.76 2.76
CA SER A 46 0.79 11.43 2.30
C SER A 46 0.84 11.59 0.81
N ALA A 47 -0.22 11.22 0.16
CA ALA A 47 -0.30 11.37 -1.28
C ALA A 47 -1.00 12.67 -1.60
N PRO A 48 -0.79 13.20 -2.79
CA PRO A 48 -1.43 14.45 -3.17
C PRO A 48 -2.94 14.32 -3.09
N ILE A 49 -3.59 15.35 -2.63
CA ILE A 49 -5.00 15.33 -2.48
C ILE A 49 -5.60 16.25 -3.46
N PHE A 50 -6.57 15.77 -4.22
CA PHE A 50 -7.27 16.64 -5.06
C PHE A 50 -8.45 17.07 -4.27
N ARG A 51 -8.64 18.36 -4.11
CA ARG A 51 -9.54 18.88 -3.21
C ARG A 51 -10.92 18.61 -3.47
N LEU A 52 -11.30 17.99 -4.51
CA LEU A 52 -12.69 17.87 -4.84
C LEU A 52 -13.53 17.21 -3.80
N LYS A 53 -13.03 16.26 -3.06
CA LYS A 53 -13.85 15.56 -2.13
C LYS A 53 -13.38 15.56 -0.72
N ARG A 54 -12.45 16.42 -0.42
CA ARG A 54 -11.93 16.50 0.93
C ARG A 54 -11.51 15.15 1.49
N LYS A 55 -10.95 14.29 0.65
CA LYS A 55 -10.48 13.02 1.14
C LYS A 55 -8.98 13.08 1.27
N TYR A 56 -8.48 12.43 2.31
CA TYR A 56 -7.04 12.33 2.50
C TYR A 56 -6.58 10.99 1.95
N ARG A 57 -5.35 10.94 1.48
CA ARG A 57 -4.78 9.73 0.91
C ARG A 57 -3.40 9.50 1.48
N ILE A 58 -3.14 8.26 1.86
CA ILE A 58 -1.83 7.89 2.37
C ILE A 58 -1.40 6.65 1.63
N ARG A 59 -0.16 6.61 1.23
CA ARG A 59 0.36 5.50 0.46
C ARG A 59 1.43 4.73 1.19
N LEU A 60 1.34 3.41 1.10
CA LEU A 60 2.41 2.52 1.48
C LEU A 60 2.93 1.91 0.19
N LEU A 61 4.25 1.87 0.03
CA LEU A 61 4.83 1.29 -1.16
C LEU A 61 5.55 0.01 -0.78
N ILE A 62 5.19 -1.08 -1.41
CA ILE A 62 5.83 -2.35 -1.16
C ILE A 62 6.78 -2.65 -2.30
N ARG A 63 8.01 -2.98 -1.95
CA ARG A 63 9.00 -3.33 -2.94
C ARG A 63 9.45 -4.76 -2.67
N GLY A 64 9.40 -5.60 -3.66
CA GLY A 64 9.81 -6.98 -3.50
C GLY A 64 10.23 -7.58 -4.80
N LEU A 65 10.51 -8.86 -4.77
CA LEU A 65 10.94 -9.53 -5.98
C LEU A 65 9.77 -9.66 -6.93
N LYS A 66 10.09 -9.65 -8.21
CA LYS A 66 9.06 -9.73 -9.20
C LYS A 66 8.60 -11.15 -9.33
N THR A 67 7.81 -11.60 -8.42
CA THR A 67 7.24 -12.93 -8.44
C THR A 67 5.79 -12.81 -8.09
N LEU A 68 5.03 -13.83 -8.42
CA LEU A 68 3.63 -13.83 -8.06
C LEU A 68 3.45 -14.04 -6.57
N ARG A 69 4.49 -14.46 -5.89
CA ARG A 69 4.39 -14.75 -4.48
C ARG A 69 3.96 -13.52 -3.67
N LEU A 70 4.54 -12.36 -3.98
CA LEU A 70 4.18 -11.16 -3.26
C LEU A 70 2.72 -10.79 -3.49
N GLN A 71 2.27 -10.84 -4.72
CA GLN A 71 0.89 -10.52 -5.00
C GLN A 71 -0.05 -11.51 -4.37
N ASN A 72 0.30 -12.78 -4.40
CA ASN A 72 -0.55 -13.82 -3.81
C ASN A 72 -0.62 -13.67 -2.29
N SER A 73 0.49 -13.30 -1.68
CA SER A 73 0.50 -13.09 -0.23
C SER A 73 -0.43 -11.92 0.14
N LEU A 74 -0.34 -10.83 -0.62
CA LEU A 74 -1.20 -9.69 -0.35
C LEU A 74 -2.67 -10.05 -0.58
N ALA A 75 -2.94 -10.79 -1.64
CA ALA A 75 -4.33 -11.18 -1.93
C ALA A 75 -4.92 -12.01 -0.81
N LYS A 76 -4.10 -12.77 -0.11
CA LYS A 76 -4.58 -13.57 1.00
C LYS A 76 -4.67 -12.77 2.29
N LEU A 77 -3.77 -11.82 2.48
CA LEU A 77 -3.74 -11.08 3.73
C LEU A 77 -4.72 -9.93 3.80
N ILE A 78 -4.91 -9.23 2.70
CA ILE A 78 -5.77 -8.05 2.72
C ILE A 78 -7.17 -8.35 3.22
N PRO A 79 -7.83 -9.42 2.79
CA PRO A 79 -9.17 -9.70 3.30
C PRO A 79 -9.21 -10.01 4.79
N LYS A 80 -8.07 -10.37 5.36
CA LYS A 80 -8.04 -10.69 6.77
C LYS A 80 -7.89 -9.45 7.64
N TYR A 81 -7.56 -8.33 7.04
CA TYR A 81 -7.43 -7.11 7.80
C TYR A 81 -8.73 -6.35 7.76
N LYS A 82 -9.20 -5.89 8.91
CA LYS A 82 -10.44 -5.19 8.95
C LYS A 82 -10.17 -3.72 9.07
N PHE A 83 -10.44 -2.97 8.02
CA PHE A 83 -10.24 -1.54 8.04
C PHE A 83 -11.35 -0.84 8.80
N THR A 84 -11.01 0.26 9.43
CA THR A 84 -11.99 1.08 10.10
C THR A 84 -13.00 1.60 9.09
N SER A 85 -14.23 1.70 9.51
CA SER A 85 -15.30 2.18 8.65
C SER A 85 -14.93 3.53 8.06
N GLY A 86 -15.16 3.70 6.81
CA GLY A 86 -14.85 4.96 6.13
C GLY A 86 -13.48 4.99 5.49
N ILE A 87 -12.65 4.01 5.75
CA ILE A 87 -11.33 3.95 5.13
C ILE A 87 -11.35 2.90 4.04
N LYS A 88 -10.89 3.28 2.86
CA LYS A 88 -10.87 2.37 1.72
C LYS A 88 -9.45 2.13 1.24
N LEU A 89 -9.22 0.94 0.74
CA LEU A 89 -7.92 0.57 0.22
C LEU A 89 -7.97 0.41 -1.29
N SER A 90 -6.99 0.96 -1.97
CA SER A 90 -6.79 0.73 -3.39
C SER A 90 -5.42 0.12 -3.57
N VAL A 91 -5.31 -0.82 -4.46
CA VAL A 91 -4.03 -1.50 -4.71
C VAL A 91 -3.61 -1.26 -6.15
N ASP A 92 -2.38 -0.80 -6.32
CA ASP A 92 -1.88 -0.50 -7.62
C ASP A 92 -0.60 -1.28 -7.82
N VAL A 93 -0.59 -2.22 -8.73
CA VAL A 93 0.56 -3.09 -8.94
C VAL A 93 1.43 -2.50 -10.05
N ASP A 94 2.71 -2.34 -9.75
CA ASP A 94 3.68 -1.78 -10.68
C ASP A 94 3.21 -0.51 -11.30
N PRO A 95 2.89 0.44 -10.46
CA PRO A 95 2.35 1.67 -10.97
C PRO A 95 3.33 2.40 -11.84
N ILE A 96 4.57 1.96 -11.95
CA ILE A 96 5.49 2.67 -12.58
C ILE A 96 5.83 2.15 -13.76
N SER A 97 5.22 1.94 -14.53
CA SER A 97 5.61 1.43 -15.54
C SER A 97 6.20 2.29 -16.35
N PHE A 98 6.80 2.57 -16.69
CA PHE A 98 7.31 3.34 -17.42
C PHE A 98 7.97 3.04 -18.24
N ASN A 99 7.92 3.20 -18.64
CA ASN A 99 8.33 3.21 -19.46
C ASN A 99 8.83 3.41 -19.72
#